data_de518f36f7d2319776127fd7558b4aa5
#
_entry.id   de518f36f7d2319776127fd7558b4aa5
#
_cell.length_a   1.000
_cell.length_b   1.000
_cell.length_c   1.000
_cell.angle_alpha   90.00
_cell.angle_beta   90.00
_cell.angle_gamma   90.00
#
_symmetry.space_group_name_H-M   'P 1'
#
loop_
_entity.id
_entity.type
_entity.pdbx_description
1 polymer ?
#
loop_
_entity_poly.entity_id
_entity_poly.type
_entity_poly.pdbx_seq_one_letter_code
_entity_poly.pdbx_strand_id
1 'polypeptide(L)'
;LPANPGVYLFKDKKGTILYVGKAGNIKHRVSSYFQKPTGKDIKTLTMLEKVADIDTIVTDTEKEAYILENHLIKEHHPRYNVKLRDDKNYPCLRLSMEEAFPTLSIVRRIKKDRSLYFGPYPSATSLKETLKLIRRLFPIRTCLDTKFTHRLRPCINYEMGRCSGPCCEKIDPTQYREIIHQVRMFLEGKNKALLERLK
;
A
#
# COMPACT_ATOMS: atom_id res chain seq x y z
N LEU A 1 20.88 23.77 1.87
CA LEU A 1 20.04 22.64 1.48
C LEU A 1 20.88 21.37 1.34
N PRO A 2 20.45 20.23 1.88
CA PRO A 2 21.16 18.95 1.80
C PRO A 2 21.19 18.39 0.37
N ALA A 3 22.26 17.67 0.02
CA ALA A 3 22.41 17.00 -1.26
C ALA A 3 21.91 15.52 -1.23
N ASN A 4 21.25 15.14 -0.15
CA ASN A 4 20.74 13.80 0.12
C ASN A 4 19.32 13.59 -0.46
N PRO A 5 18.87 12.34 -0.59
CA PRO A 5 17.46 12.03 -0.84
C PRO A 5 16.57 12.58 0.26
N GLY A 6 15.32 12.94 -0.08
CA GLY A 6 14.37 13.40 0.91
C GLY A 6 13.21 14.18 0.32
N VAL A 7 12.50 14.88 1.22
CA VAL A 7 11.32 15.69 0.91
C VAL A 7 11.61 17.15 1.24
N TYR A 8 11.08 18.05 0.40
CA TYR A 8 11.13 19.50 0.62
C TYR A 8 9.69 20.06 0.66
N LEU A 9 9.47 21.07 1.52
CA LEU A 9 8.20 21.73 1.75
C LEU A 9 8.36 23.22 1.47
N PHE A 10 7.60 23.73 0.54
CA PHE A 10 7.52 25.18 0.30
C PHE A 10 6.45 25.80 1.18
N LYS A 11 6.80 26.83 1.93
CA LYS A 11 5.90 27.52 2.86
C LYS A 11 5.70 28.98 2.46
N ASP A 12 4.55 29.53 2.79
CA ASP A 12 4.29 30.97 2.68
C ASP A 12 4.77 31.72 3.93
N LYS A 13 4.61 33.07 3.92
CA LYS A 13 4.97 33.95 5.04
C LYS A 13 4.24 33.62 6.35
N LYS A 14 3.15 32.88 6.30
CA LYS A 14 2.35 32.47 7.47
C LYS A 14 2.72 31.05 7.96
N GLY A 15 3.71 30.39 7.32
CA GLY A 15 4.10 29.01 7.62
C GLY A 15 3.18 27.96 6.98
N THR A 16 2.21 28.35 6.15
CA THR A 16 1.31 27.40 5.48
C THR A 16 2.07 26.65 4.38
N ILE A 17 1.97 25.33 4.36
CA ILE A 17 2.61 24.49 3.34
C ILE A 17 1.87 24.67 2.00
N LEU A 18 2.57 25.23 1.03
CA LEU A 18 2.07 25.46 -0.32
C LEU A 18 2.27 24.25 -1.23
N TYR A 19 3.40 23.55 -1.05
CA TYR A 19 3.82 22.43 -1.88
C TYR A 19 4.73 21.49 -1.11
N VAL A 20 4.59 20.20 -1.35
CA VAL A 20 5.49 19.13 -0.88
C VAL A 20 6.04 18.42 -2.11
N GLY A 21 7.34 18.14 -2.13
CA GLY A 21 7.97 17.41 -3.24
C GLY A 21 9.13 16.57 -2.77
N LYS A 22 9.39 15.45 -3.46
CA LYS A 22 10.52 14.57 -3.21
C LYS A 22 11.67 14.82 -4.18
N ALA A 23 12.88 14.45 -3.77
CA ALA A 23 14.05 14.45 -4.62
C ALA A 23 15.07 13.37 -4.21
N GLY A 24 15.83 12.84 -5.18
CA GLY A 24 17.04 12.05 -4.90
C GLY A 24 18.21 12.95 -4.47
N ASN A 25 18.16 14.25 -4.83
CA ASN A 25 19.06 15.29 -4.36
C ASN A 25 18.25 16.57 -4.15
N ILE A 26 17.96 16.89 -2.88
CA ILE A 26 17.11 18.03 -2.50
C ILE A 26 17.72 19.34 -3.00
N LYS A 27 19.02 19.56 -2.79
CA LYS A 27 19.73 20.79 -3.20
C LYS A 27 19.55 21.05 -4.70
N HIS A 28 19.84 20.08 -5.53
CA HIS A 28 19.72 20.19 -6.99
C HIS A 28 18.29 20.47 -7.41
N ARG A 29 17.35 19.71 -6.87
CA ARG A 29 15.92 19.82 -7.20
C ARG A 29 15.33 21.17 -6.80
N VAL A 30 15.57 21.62 -5.58
CA VAL A 30 15.06 22.92 -5.10
C VAL A 30 15.70 24.07 -5.86
N SER A 31 17.02 24.03 -6.11
CA SER A 31 17.70 25.07 -6.91
C SER A 31 17.11 25.20 -8.32
N SER A 32 16.66 24.08 -8.94
CA SER A 32 16.04 24.11 -10.28
C SER A 32 14.74 24.92 -10.35
N TYR A 33 14.02 25.09 -9.23
CA TYR A 33 12.84 25.94 -9.17
C TYR A 33 13.17 27.42 -9.25
N PHE A 34 14.35 27.84 -8.81
CA PHE A 34 14.76 29.25 -8.74
C PHE A 34 15.69 29.64 -9.90
N GLN A 35 16.09 28.69 -10.75
CA GLN A 35 16.78 28.99 -12.02
C GLN A 35 15.79 29.52 -13.06
N LYS A 36 16.33 30.05 -14.20
CA LYS A 36 15.59 30.80 -15.25
C LYS A 36 14.16 30.26 -15.53
N PRO A 37 13.16 31.15 -15.74
CA PRO A 37 11.75 30.80 -15.86
C PRO A 37 11.36 30.10 -17.19
N THR A 38 12.29 29.92 -18.13
CA THR A 38 12.03 29.29 -19.42
C THR A 38 11.52 27.85 -19.24
N GLY A 39 10.24 27.64 -19.62
CA GLY A 39 9.59 26.31 -19.59
C GLY A 39 8.81 25.95 -18.33
N LYS A 40 8.67 26.87 -17.36
CA LYS A 40 7.81 26.64 -16.18
C LYS A 40 6.36 26.98 -16.48
N ASP A 41 5.45 26.17 -15.97
CA ASP A 41 4.04 26.46 -16.06
C ASP A 41 3.62 27.65 -15.15
N ILE A 42 2.54 28.33 -15.50
CA ILE A 42 2.02 29.50 -14.78
C ILE A 42 1.74 29.16 -13.30
N LYS A 43 1.29 27.94 -13.03
CA LYS A 43 0.99 27.46 -11.67
C LYS A 43 2.25 27.42 -10.80
N THR A 44 3.34 26.92 -11.35
CA THR A 44 4.65 26.86 -10.65
C THR A 44 5.18 28.28 -10.41
N LEU A 45 5.10 29.19 -11.36
CA LEU A 45 5.52 30.58 -11.17
C LEU A 45 4.70 31.28 -10.08
N THR A 46 3.37 31.16 -10.11
CA THR A 46 2.47 31.72 -9.08
C THR A 46 2.73 31.12 -7.69
N MET A 47 3.12 29.85 -7.62
CA MET A 47 3.53 29.23 -6.36
C MET A 47 4.82 29.86 -5.85
N LEU A 48 5.85 29.94 -6.69
CA LEU A 48 7.17 30.45 -6.30
C LEU A 48 7.12 31.89 -5.79
N GLU A 49 6.24 32.75 -6.34
CA GLU A 49 6.03 34.13 -5.85
C GLU A 49 5.53 34.17 -4.39
N LYS A 50 4.91 33.12 -3.92
CA LYS A 50 4.35 33.02 -2.55
C LYS A 50 5.26 32.29 -1.58
N VAL A 51 6.28 31.61 -2.07
CA VAL A 51 7.23 30.86 -1.23
C VAL A 51 8.09 31.88 -0.44
N ALA A 52 8.04 31.75 0.87
CA ALA A 52 8.85 32.55 1.79
C ALA A 52 9.89 31.72 2.53
N ASP A 53 9.64 30.41 2.71
CA ASP A 53 10.52 29.51 3.43
C ASP A 53 10.50 28.10 2.85
N ILE A 54 11.54 27.32 3.12
CA ILE A 54 11.74 25.96 2.61
C ILE A 54 12.23 25.05 3.72
N ASP A 55 11.39 24.11 4.14
CA ASP A 55 11.80 23.02 5.02
C ASP A 55 12.28 21.82 4.23
N THR A 56 13.17 21.04 4.83
CA THR A 56 13.68 19.79 4.22
C THR A 56 13.73 18.68 5.23
N ILE A 57 13.33 17.47 4.83
CA ILE A 57 13.44 16.25 5.61
C ILE A 57 14.29 15.27 4.79
N VAL A 58 15.47 14.94 5.31
CA VAL A 58 16.37 13.97 4.68
C VAL A 58 15.89 12.55 4.98
N THR A 59 16.01 11.67 4.01
CA THR A 59 15.72 10.22 4.13
C THR A 59 16.94 9.42 3.68
N ASP A 60 17.04 8.17 4.10
CA ASP A 60 18.15 7.30 3.70
C ASP A 60 18.00 6.84 2.24
N THR A 61 16.79 6.74 1.74
CA THR A 61 16.51 6.27 0.38
C THR A 61 15.46 7.11 -0.35
N GLU A 62 15.51 7.10 -1.69
CA GLU A 62 14.44 7.72 -2.52
C GLU A 62 13.07 7.07 -2.33
N LYS A 63 13.02 5.79 -1.94
CA LYS A 63 11.78 5.08 -1.64
C LYS A 63 11.10 5.63 -0.39
N GLU A 64 11.89 5.90 0.63
CA GLU A 64 11.39 6.55 1.86
C GLU A 64 10.94 7.98 1.57
N ALA A 65 11.72 8.76 0.80
CA ALA A 65 11.31 10.09 0.36
C ALA A 65 9.94 10.06 -0.35
N TYR A 66 9.70 9.06 -1.19
CA TYR A 66 8.42 8.89 -1.89
C TYR A 66 7.26 8.57 -0.93
N ILE A 67 7.48 7.71 0.06
CA ILE A 67 6.46 7.38 1.08
C ILE A 67 6.14 8.60 1.93
N LEU A 68 7.18 9.32 2.36
CA LEU A 68 7.05 10.52 3.19
C LEU A 68 6.35 11.66 2.43
N GLU A 69 6.68 11.90 1.15
CA GLU A 69 5.98 12.87 0.30
C GLU A 69 4.47 12.60 0.26
N ASN A 70 4.07 11.34 0.00
CA ASN A 70 2.66 10.97 -0.05
C ASN A 70 1.95 11.16 1.29
N HIS A 71 2.63 10.85 2.40
CA HIS A 71 2.09 11.06 3.75
C HIS A 71 1.85 12.55 4.01
N LEU A 72 2.85 13.40 3.78
CA LEU A 72 2.76 14.83 3.99
C LEU A 72 1.74 15.51 3.07
N ILE A 73 1.60 15.07 1.82
CA ILE A 73 0.55 15.59 0.91
C ILE A 73 -0.85 15.24 1.45
N LYS A 74 -1.03 14.04 1.99
CA LYS A 74 -2.32 13.60 2.58
C LYS A 74 -2.64 14.31 3.89
N GLU A 75 -1.64 14.62 4.69
CA GLU A 75 -1.78 15.30 5.97
C GLU A 75 -2.09 16.78 5.78
N HIS A 76 -1.31 17.46 4.93
CA HIS A 76 -1.36 18.92 4.82
C HIS A 76 -2.22 19.44 3.66
N HIS A 77 -2.64 18.58 2.72
CA HIS A 77 -3.42 18.96 1.54
C HIS A 77 -2.92 20.22 0.81
N PRO A 78 -1.62 20.31 0.43
CA PRO A 78 -1.05 21.56 -0.08
C PRO A 78 -1.72 22.01 -1.37
N ARG A 79 -1.99 23.32 -1.47
CA ARG A 79 -2.76 23.91 -2.57
C ARG A 79 -2.15 23.65 -3.96
N TYR A 80 -0.82 23.63 -4.05
CA TYR A 80 -0.11 23.53 -5.33
C TYR A 80 0.29 22.11 -5.69
N ASN A 81 0.23 21.16 -4.78
CA ASN A 81 0.29 19.78 -5.18
C ASN A 81 -0.90 19.50 -6.09
N VAL A 82 -0.64 18.98 -7.29
CA VAL A 82 -1.71 18.43 -8.10
C VAL A 82 -2.43 17.47 -7.18
N LYS A 83 -3.74 17.65 -6.95
CA LYS A 83 -4.54 16.56 -6.40
C LYS A 83 -4.20 15.39 -7.28
N LEU A 84 -3.40 14.47 -6.74
CA LEU A 84 -3.19 13.19 -7.39
C LEU A 84 -4.58 12.58 -7.46
N ARG A 85 -5.28 12.82 -8.59
CA ARG A 85 -6.51 12.11 -8.95
C ARG A 85 -6.23 10.61 -9.05
N ASP A 86 -4.99 10.27 -9.30
CA ASP A 86 -4.40 8.99 -8.93
C ASP A 86 -4.07 9.06 -7.43
N ASP A 87 -5.07 8.75 -6.66
CA ASP A 87 -4.90 8.20 -5.31
C ASP A 87 -4.22 6.83 -5.51
N LYS A 88 -2.93 6.86 -5.89
CA LYS A 88 -2.07 5.66 -5.95
C LYS A 88 -1.85 5.24 -4.50
N ASN A 89 -2.96 4.84 -3.88
CA ASN A 89 -2.92 4.14 -2.63
C ASN A 89 -2.04 2.92 -2.88
N TYR A 90 -0.95 2.83 -2.13
CA TYR A 90 -0.13 1.63 -2.15
C TYR A 90 -1.03 0.42 -1.97
N PRO A 91 -0.83 -0.62 -2.77
CA PRO A 91 -1.63 -1.82 -2.61
C PRO A 91 -1.42 -2.43 -1.23
N CYS A 92 -2.51 -2.86 -0.64
CA CYS A 92 -2.55 -3.60 0.62
C CYS A 92 -3.14 -4.99 0.38
N LEU A 93 -2.83 -5.95 1.25
CA LEU A 93 -3.58 -7.19 1.34
C LEU A 93 -4.77 -6.97 2.28
N ARG A 94 -5.96 -7.29 1.79
CA ARG A 94 -7.20 -7.32 2.58
C ARG A 94 -7.57 -8.77 2.86
N LEU A 95 -7.68 -9.11 4.13
CA LEU A 95 -8.24 -10.37 4.60
C LEU A 95 -9.67 -10.09 5.06
N SER A 96 -10.67 -10.58 4.30
CA SER A 96 -12.09 -10.43 4.69
C SER A 96 -12.38 -11.30 5.90
N MET A 97 -13.01 -10.74 6.94
CA MET A 97 -13.31 -11.47 8.18
C MET A 97 -14.81 -11.66 8.41
N GLU A 98 -15.65 -11.01 7.60
CA GLU A 98 -17.10 -11.03 7.75
C GLU A 98 -17.74 -12.31 7.18
N GLU A 99 -17.03 -12.98 6.28
CA GLU A 99 -17.51 -14.18 5.59
C GLU A 99 -17.24 -15.46 6.39
N ALA A 100 -18.04 -16.48 6.21
CA ALA A 100 -17.79 -17.81 6.79
C ALA A 100 -16.45 -18.39 6.32
N PHE A 101 -16.09 -18.11 5.06
CA PHE A 101 -14.84 -18.52 4.43
C PHE A 101 -14.09 -17.29 3.91
N PRO A 102 -13.29 -16.62 4.77
CA PRO A 102 -12.52 -15.43 4.42
C PRO A 102 -11.64 -15.57 3.17
N THR A 103 -11.45 -14.44 2.46
CA THR A 103 -10.58 -14.38 1.28
C THR A 103 -9.45 -13.38 1.48
N LEU A 104 -8.32 -13.62 0.80
CA LEU A 104 -7.18 -12.71 0.74
C LEU A 104 -7.11 -12.07 -0.65
N SER A 105 -7.24 -10.74 -0.70
CA SER A 105 -7.27 -9.96 -1.93
C SER A 105 -6.35 -8.74 -1.88
N ILE A 106 -5.90 -8.29 -3.05
CA ILE A 106 -5.15 -7.03 -3.18
C ILE A 106 -6.14 -5.91 -3.37
N VAL A 107 -6.04 -4.89 -2.51
CA VAL A 107 -6.87 -3.68 -2.58
C VAL A 107 -5.97 -2.43 -2.54
N ARG A 108 -6.48 -1.32 -3.08
CA ARG A 108 -5.79 -0.03 -3.04
C ARG A 108 -6.47 0.98 -2.11
N ARG A 109 -7.69 0.68 -1.67
CA ARG A 109 -8.45 1.52 -0.74
C ARG A 109 -8.80 0.73 0.49
N ILE A 110 -8.45 1.25 1.65
CA ILE A 110 -8.88 0.71 2.94
C ILE A 110 -10.30 1.18 3.18
N LYS A 111 -11.19 0.24 3.45
CA LYS A 111 -12.58 0.51 3.84
C LYS A 111 -12.71 0.45 5.36
N LYS A 112 -13.69 1.15 5.90
CA LYS A 112 -14.07 1.00 7.32
C LYS A 112 -14.99 -0.20 7.46
N ASP A 113 -14.44 -1.40 7.34
CA ASP A 113 -15.12 -2.69 7.51
C ASP A 113 -14.37 -3.52 8.59
N ARG A 114 -14.87 -4.71 8.89
CA ARG A 114 -14.23 -5.64 9.84
C ARG A 114 -13.07 -6.44 9.24
N SER A 115 -12.62 -6.10 8.03
CA SER A 115 -11.51 -6.77 7.39
C SER A 115 -10.17 -6.34 7.99
N LEU A 116 -9.20 -7.23 7.94
CA LEU A 116 -7.82 -6.92 8.31
C LEU A 116 -7.05 -6.47 7.06
N TYR A 117 -6.25 -5.41 7.23
CA TYR A 117 -5.44 -4.83 6.16
C TYR A 117 -3.97 -4.90 6.53
N PHE A 118 -3.15 -5.43 5.62
CA PHE A 118 -1.71 -5.58 5.78
C PHE A 118 -0.99 -4.77 4.71
N GLY A 119 0.02 -4.04 5.08
CA GLY A 119 0.75 -3.10 4.23
C GLY A 119 0.71 -1.68 4.79
N PRO A 120 1.00 -0.64 4.02
CA PRO A 120 1.10 -0.60 2.54
C PRO A 120 2.37 -1.24 1.97
N TYR A 121 2.26 -1.83 0.78
CA TYR A 121 3.41 -2.42 0.08
C TYR A 121 3.93 -1.46 -1.01
N PRO A 122 5.23 -1.11 -1.01
CA PRO A 122 5.80 -0.16 -1.96
C PRO A 122 5.86 -0.70 -3.40
N SER A 123 5.85 -2.02 -3.57
CA SER A 123 5.89 -2.69 -4.88
C SER A 123 4.68 -3.60 -5.08
N ALA A 124 3.92 -3.34 -6.13
CA ALA A 124 2.82 -4.21 -6.53
C ALA A 124 3.30 -5.60 -7.01
N THR A 125 4.52 -5.69 -7.54
CA THR A 125 5.13 -6.96 -7.95
C THR A 125 5.46 -7.81 -6.73
N SER A 126 6.19 -7.25 -5.75
CA SER A 126 6.51 -7.95 -4.51
C SER A 126 5.26 -8.39 -3.75
N LEU A 127 4.20 -7.56 -3.77
CA LEU A 127 2.92 -7.93 -3.16
C LEU A 127 2.26 -9.13 -3.86
N LYS A 128 2.29 -9.17 -5.20
CA LYS A 128 1.77 -10.32 -5.96
C LYS A 128 2.57 -11.59 -5.67
N GLU A 129 3.88 -11.49 -5.52
CA GLU A 129 4.75 -12.61 -5.14
C GLU A 129 4.44 -13.11 -3.72
N THR A 130 4.29 -12.20 -2.76
CA THR A 130 3.84 -12.53 -1.39
C THR A 130 2.49 -13.23 -1.41
N LEU A 131 1.51 -12.73 -2.15
CA LEU A 131 0.19 -13.36 -2.27
C LEU A 131 0.28 -14.75 -2.91
N LYS A 132 1.13 -14.91 -3.93
CA LYS A 132 1.38 -16.21 -4.58
C LYS A 132 2.01 -17.21 -3.61
N LEU A 133 2.96 -16.76 -2.79
CA LEU A 133 3.58 -17.58 -1.74
C LEU A 133 2.55 -18.03 -0.70
N ILE A 134 1.73 -17.10 -0.18
CA ILE A 134 0.67 -17.44 0.81
C ILE A 134 -0.29 -18.47 0.24
N ARG A 135 -0.75 -18.31 -1.01
CA ARG A 135 -1.65 -19.25 -1.68
C ARG A 135 -1.03 -20.61 -1.96
N ARG A 136 0.29 -20.69 -1.95
CA ARG A 136 1.02 -21.97 -2.08
C ARG A 136 1.18 -22.67 -0.74
N LEU A 137 1.38 -21.88 0.34
CA LEU A 137 1.60 -22.42 1.69
C LEU A 137 0.29 -22.77 2.41
N PHE A 138 -0.77 -22.00 2.16
CA PHE A 138 -2.05 -22.15 2.85
C PHE A 138 -3.16 -22.42 1.83
N PRO A 139 -3.95 -23.51 1.98
CA PRO A 139 -4.98 -23.90 1.02
C PRO A 139 -6.26 -23.04 1.15
N ILE A 140 -6.11 -21.71 1.04
CA ILE A 140 -7.22 -20.75 1.11
C ILE A 140 -7.94 -20.63 -0.23
N ARG A 141 -9.24 -20.33 -0.19
CA ARG A 141 -10.01 -20.12 -1.41
C ARG A 141 -9.52 -18.89 -2.19
N THR A 142 -9.53 -19.02 -3.52
CA THR A 142 -9.14 -17.95 -4.45
C THR A 142 -10.28 -17.54 -5.38
N CYS A 143 -11.41 -18.25 -5.34
CA CYS A 143 -12.57 -17.98 -6.17
C CYS A 143 -13.34 -16.74 -5.69
N LEU A 144 -13.98 -16.05 -6.63
CA LEU A 144 -14.93 -14.97 -6.34
C LEU A 144 -16.22 -15.54 -5.71
N ASP A 145 -16.92 -14.73 -4.93
CA ASP A 145 -18.13 -15.13 -4.22
C ASP A 145 -19.23 -15.62 -5.17
N THR A 146 -19.40 -14.99 -6.33
CA THR A 146 -20.32 -15.44 -7.38
C THR A 146 -20.07 -16.86 -7.86
N LYS A 147 -18.79 -17.30 -7.90
CA LYS A 147 -18.44 -18.67 -8.27
C LYS A 147 -18.46 -19.63 -7.07
N PHE A 148 -18.38 -19.10 -5.87
CA PHE A 148 -18.37 -19.86 -4.64
C PHE A 148 -19.73 -20.52 -4.37
N THR A 149 -20.81 -19.78 -4.53
CA THR A 149 -22.18 -20.22 -4.21
C THR A 149 -22.80 -21.20 -5.19
N HIS A 150 -22.21 -21.40 -6.38
CA HIS A 150 -22.81 -22.17 -7.47
C HIS A 150 -21.98 -23.39 -7.91
N ARG A 151 -21.07 -23.89 -7.06
CA ARG A 151 -20.25 -25.05 -7.41
C ARG A 151 -20.82 -26.34 -6.85
N LEU A 152 -21.07 -27.28 -7.75
CA LEU A 152 -21.51 -28.63 -7.41
C LEU A 152 -20.33 -29.63 -7.22
N ARG A 153 -19.14 -29.26 -7.72
CA ARG A 153 -17.93 -30.11 -7.60
C ARG A 153 -16.66 -29.27 -7.43
N PRO A 154 -15.62 -29.82 -6.79
CA PRO A 154 -14.35 -29.14 -6.58
C PRO A 154 -13.72 -28.65 -7.89
N CYS A 155 -12.88 -27.63 -7.79
CA CYS A 155 -12.12 -27.10 -8.93
C CYS A 155 -10.70 -27.63 -8.92
N ILE A 156 -9.95 -27.38 -10.01
CA ILE A 156 -8.56 -27.77 -10.16
C ILE A 156 -7.65 -27.32 -8.99
N ASN A 157 -7.94 -26.17 -8.36
CA ASN A 157 -7.15 -25.73 -7.20
C ASN A 157 -7.33 -26.63 -5.98
N TYR A 158 -8.48 -27.28 -5.83
CA TYR A 158 -8.69 -28.31 -4.81
C TYR A 158 -7.89 -29.55 -5.14
N GLU A 159 -7.98 -30.06 -6.37
CA GLU A 159 -7.24 -31.25 -6.82
C GLU A 159 -5.70 -31.07 -6.68
N MET A 160 -5.22 -29.84 -6.87
CA MET A 160 -3.81 -29.49 -6.68
C MET A 160 -3.41 -29.19 -5.22
N GLY A 161 -4.29 -29.39 -4.23
CA GLY A 161 -4.03 -29.08 -2.83
C GLY A 161 -3.87 -27.59 -2.50
N ARG A 162 -4.22 -26.68 -3.45
CA ARG A 162 -4.09 -25.23 -3.28
C ARG A 162 -5.32 -24.54 -2.69
N CYS A 163 -6.37 -25.29 -2.45
CA CYS A 163 -7.62 -24.83 -1.87
C CYS A 163 -8.25 -25.97 -1.08
N SER A 164 -8.76 -25.69 0.08
CA SER A 164 -9.44 -26.66 0.95
C SER A 164 -10.87 -27.03 0.51
N GLY A 165 -11.37 -26.44 -0.60
CA GLY A 165 -12.66 -26.80 -1.20
C GLY A 165 -13.90 -26.38 -0.41
N PRO A 166 -13.94 -25.20 0.24
CA PRO A 166 -15.10 -24.78 1.04
C PRO A 166 -16.39 -24.59 0.23
N CYS A 167 -16.27 -24.35 -1.09
CA CYS A 167 -17.41 -24.22 -2.00
C CYS A 167 -18.16 -25.54 -2.27
N CYS A 168 -17.60 -26.67 -1.87
CA CYS A 168 -18.15 -28.01 -2.03
C CYS A 168 -18.16 -28.75 -0.69
N GLU A 169 -18.20 -28.04 0.42
CA GLU A 169 -18.29 -28.57 1.78
C GLU A 169 -17.20 -29.59 2.15
N LYS A 170 -16.01 -29.44 1.52
CA LYS A 170 -14.83 -30.29 1.79
C LYS A 170 -14.10 -29.92 3.08
N ILE A 171 -14.41 -28.77 3.65
CA ILE A 171 -13.88 -28.27 4.91
C ILE A 171 -14.98 -27.50 5.64
N ASP A 172 -15.08 -27.65 6.95
CA ASP A 172 -16.00 -26.87 7.75
C ASP A 172 -15.46 -25.45 8.06
N PRO A 173 -16.36 -24.51 8.45
CA PRO A 173 -15.95 -23.12 8.74
C PRO A 173 -14.93 -22.99 9.88
N THR A 174 -14.95 -23.89 10.86
CA THR A 174 -14.05 -23.83 12.03
C THR A 174 -12.62 -24.21 11.61
N GLN A 175 -12.48 -25.31 10.89
CA GLN A 175 -11.20 -25.74 10.33
C GLN A 175 -10.63 -24.69 9.35
N TYR A 176 -11.49 -24.10 8.51
CA TYR A 176 -11.06 -23.06 7.60
C TYR A 176 -10.57 -21.81 8.33
N ARG A 177 -11.22 -21.41 9.44
CA ARG A 177 -10.79 -20.27 10.25
C ARG A 177 -9.41 -20.52 10.89
N GLU A 178 -9.06 -21.77 11.22
CA GLU A 178 -7.72 -22.08 11.71
C GLU A 178 -6.66 -21.80 10.63
N ILE A 179 -6.91 -22.16 9.37
CA ILE A 179 -6.03 -21.82 8.25
C ILE A 179 -5.91 -20.29 8.11
N ILE A 180 -7.00 -19.57 8.24
CA ILE A 180 -7.01 -18.10 8.18
C ILE A 180 -6.21 -17.50 9.35
N HIS A 181 -6.30 -18.08 10.53
CA HIS A 181 -5.49 -17.64 11.68
C HIS A 181 -3.98 -17.82 11.41
N GLN A 182 -3.57 -18.92 10.81
CA GLN A 182 -2.17 -19.15 10.41
C GLN A 182 -1.72 -18.12 9.35
N VAL A 183 -2.56 -17.81 8.35
CA VAL A 183 -2.30 -16.75 7.35
C VAL A 183 -2.12 -15.40 8.03
N ARG A 184 -2.95 -15.08 9.01
CA ARG A 184 -2.83 -13.84 9.79
C ARG A 184 -1.51 -13.79 10.56
N MET A 185 -1.14 -14.86 11.27
CA MET A 185 0.14 -14.94 11.99
C MET A 185 1.34 -14.73 11.05
N PHE A 186 1.30 -15.35 9.88
CA PHE A 186 2.33 -15.17 8.85
C PHE A 186 2.45 -13.70 8.41
N LEU A 187 1.32 -13.03 8.14
CA LEU A 187 1.28 -11.63 7.71
C LEU A 187 1.65 -10.64 8.83
N GLU A 188 1.43 -11.00 10.10
CA GLU A 188 1.87 -10.25 11.28
C GLU A 188 3.37 -10.49 11.63
N GLY A 189 4.07 -11.34 10.86
CA GLY A 189 5.48 -11.65 11.13
C GLY A 189 5.73 -12.58 12.32
N LYS A 190 4.70 -13.22 12.87
CA LYS A 190 4.78 -14.15 14.00
C LYS A 190 5.25 -15.55 13.58
N ASN A 191 6.34 -15.61 12.82
CA ASN A 191 6.80 -16.84 12.17
C ASN A 191 7.25 -17.93 13.17
N LYS A 192 7.86 -17.57 14.30
CA LYS A 192 8.27 -18.55 15.34
C LYS A 192 7.06 -19.29 15.91
N ALA A 193 6.03 -18.55 16.35
CA ALA A 193 4.81 -19.14 16.89
C ALA A 193 4.02 -19.93 15.83
N LEU A 194 4.10 -19.56 14.56
CA LEU A 194 3.52 -20.33 13.46
C LEU A 194 4.24 -21.65 13.25
N LEU A 195 5.58 -21.67 13.26
CA LEU A 195 6.38 -22.90 13.11
C LEU A 195 6.16 -23.89 14.26
N GLU A 196 5.96 -23.40 15.49
CA GLU A 196 5.62 -24.26 16.65
C GLU A 196 4.25 -24.93 16.51
N ARG A 197 3.29 -24.27 15.86
CA ARG A 197 1.94 -24.84 15.59
C ARG A 197 1.90 -25.82 14.43
N LEU A 198 2.85 -25.74 13.52
CA LEU A 198 2.92 -26.60 12.35
C LEU A 198 3.79 -27.88 12.57
N LYS A 199 4.44 -27.98 13.73
CA LYS A 199 5.12 -29.20 14.20
C LYS A 199 4.16 -30.10 14.93
#